data_360767e5590dae0cdf149fdf88bb0f3a
#
_entry.id   360767e5590dae0cdf149fdf88bb0f3a
#
_cell.length_a   1.000
_cell.length_b   1.000
_cell.length_c   1.000
_cell.angle_alpha   90.00
_cell.angle_beta   90.00
_cell.angle_gamma   90.00
#
_symmetry.space_group_name_H-M   'P 1'
#
loop_
_entity.id
_entity.type
_entity.pdbx_description
1 polymer ?
#
loop_
_entity_poly.entity_id
_entity_poly.type
_entity_poly.pdbx_seq_one_letter_code
_entity_poly.pdbx_strand_id
1 'polypeptide(L)'
;LSLPHGVERIEALGNDAVVIGAQGKDLHFSSIRLGAQAAIATRYIRADAAQGESRSHGFFYKPHTASEGVIGLPVLGADERPGSSRPAASVLYLRNSALTLTELGALAARPGPAPDDGCRASCVDWYGNARPLFLQGRVFALLGYEVVEGVLKEGQIREVRRISYAPTVR
;
A
#
# COMPACT_ATOMS: atom_id res chain seq x y z
N LEU A 1 -16.99 7.49 -17.99
CA LEU A 1 -16.69 7.89 -16.61
C LEU A 1 -15.48 8.82 -16.62
N SER A 2 -15.61 10.03 -16.08
CA SER A 2 -14.47 10.97 -15.88
C SER A 2 -14.00 10.86 -14.44
N LEU A 3 -12.66 10.81 -14.25
CA LEU A 3 -12.03 10.77 -12.94
C LEU A 3 -11.35 12.11 -12.64
N PRO A 4 -11.31 12.54 -11.37
CA PRO A 4 -10.68 13.81 -10.98
C PRO A 4 -9.16 13.70 -10.85
N HIS A 5 -8.55 12.54 -11.09
CA HIS A 5 -7.12 12.25 -10.95
C HIS A 5 -6.62 11.39 -12.11
N GLY A 6 -5.31 11.28 -12.24
CA GLY A 6 -4.66 10.38 -13.19
C GLY A 6 -5.02 8.91 -12.90
N VAL A 7 -4.84 8.05 -13.90
CA VAL A 7 -5.05 6.60 -13.78
C VAL A 7 -3.70 5.91 -13.85
N GLU A 8 -3.24 5.37 -12.74
CA GLU A 8 -2.00 4.59 -12.65
C GLU A 8 -2.30 3.10 -12.48
N ARG A 9 -3.47 2.78 -11.88
CA ARG A 9 -3.87 1.42 -11.59
C ARG A 9 -5.38 1.28 -11.55
N ILE A 10 -5.89 0.16 -12.07
CA ILE A 10 -7.29 -0.26 -11.95
C ILE A 10 -7.27 -1.69 -11.41
N GLU A 11 -7.96 -1.92 -10.29
CA GLU A 11 -8.00 -3.20 -9.61
C GLU A 11 -9.42 -3.60 -9.21
N ALA A 12 -9.65 -4.89 -9.07
CA ALA A 12 -10.94 -5.42 -8.67
C ALA A 12 -11.19 -5.26 -7.16
N LEU A 13 -12.42 -4.86 -6.80
CA LEU A 13 -12.97 -4.89 -5.43
C LEU A 13 -14.21 -5.78 -5.39
N GLY A 14 -14.02 -7.10 -5.44
CA GLY A 14 -15.11 -8.03 -5.62
C GLY A 14 -15.72 -7.88 -7.02
N ASN A 15 -17.02 -7.50 -7.09
CA ASN A 15 -17.72 -7.26 -8.36
C ASN A 15 -17.56 -5.81 -8.88
N ASP A 16 -16.90 -4.97 -8.14
CA ASP A 16 -16.67 -3.56 -8.42
C ASP A 16 -15.17 -3.29 -8.65
N ALA A 17 -14.74 -2.03 -8.75
CA ALA A 17 -13.35 -1.69 -9.00
C ALA A 17 -12.87 -0.53 -8.13
N VAL A 18 -11.56 -0.41 -7.98
CA VAL A 18 -10.89 0.79 -7.51
C VAL A 18 -9.95 1.30 -8.59
N VAL A 19 -9.96 2.61 -8.81
CA VAL A 19 -8.99 3.30 -9.65
C VAL A 19 -8.09 4.12 -8.77
N ILE A 20 -6.78 3.93 -8.92
CA ILE A 20 -5.75 4.58 -8.11
C ILE A 20 -4.89 5.42 -9.04
N GLY A 21 -4.53 6.62 -8.60
CA GLY A 21 -3.62 7.48 -9.32
C GLY A 21 -3.39 8.82 -8.64
N ALA A 22 -2.43 9.59 -9.14
CA ALA A 22 -2.02 10.84 -8.53
C ALA A 22 -2.84 12.02 -9.05
N GLN A 23 -3.02 13.01 -8.15
CA GLN A 23 -3.38 14.37 -8.49
C GLN A 23 -2.53 15.33 -7.66
N GLY A 24 -1.64 16.07 -8.32
CA GLY A 24 -0.63 16.84 -7.62
C GLY A 24 0.30 15.93 -6.83
N LYS A 25 0.37 16.15 -5.52
CA LYS A 25 1.19 15.35 -4.58
C LYS A 25 0.40 14.30 -3.81
N ASP A 26 -0.89 14.16 -4.09
CA ASP A 26 -1.79 13.30 -3.36
C ASP A 26 -2.11 12.04 -4.16
N LEU A 27 -2.21 10.91 -3.47
CA LEU A 27 -2.63 9.64 -4.02
C LEU A 27 -4.13 9.45 -3.80
N HIS A 28 -4.85 9.30 -4.89
CA HIS A 28 -6.31 9.18 -4.92
C HIS A 28 -6.74 7.75 -5.18
N PHE A 29 -7.81 7.34 -4.51
CA PHE A 29 -8.50 6.07 -4.68
C PHE A 29 -9.96 6.35 -4.96
N SER A 30 -10.41 6.07 -6.18
CA SER A 30 -11.83 6.16 -6.56
C SER A 30 -12.42 4.77 -6.60
N SER A 31 -13.38 4.48 -5.71
CA SER A 31 -14.15 3.23 -5.77
C SER A 31 -15.23 3.37 -6.84
N ILE A 32 -15.27 2.43 -7.76
CA ILE A 32 -16.15 2.45 -8.92
C ILE A 32 -17.18 1.34 -8.79
N ARG A 33 -18.43 1.71 -8.76
CA ARG A 33 -19.54 0.75 -8.89
C ARG A 33 -19.66 0.35 -10.35
N LEU A 34 -19.56 -0.94 -10.61
CA LEU A 34 -19.79 -1.51 -11.93
C LEU A 34 -21.25 -1.96 -12.05
N GLY A 35 -21.92 -1.57 -13.12
CA GLY A 35 -23.31 -1.87 -13.41
C GLY A 35 -23.61 -1.54 -14.86
N ALA A 36 -24.88 -1.33 -15.21
CA ALA A 36 -25.27 -0.89 -16.56
C ALA A 36 -24.54 0.40 -16.99
N GLN A 37 -24.23 1.26 -16.01
CA GLN A 37 -23.34 2.41 -16.16
C GLN A 37 -22.38 2.44 -14.98
N ALA A 38 -21.07 2.57 -15.27
CA ALA A 38 -20.05 2.71 -14.24
C ALA A 38 -20.15 4.10 -13.59
N ALA A 39 -20.03 4.15 -12.25
CA ALA A 39 -20.11 5.39 -11.48
C ALA A 39 -19.08 5.40 -10.33
N ILE A 40 -18.54 6.57 -10.00
CA ILE A 40 -17.76 6.77 -8.79
C ILE A 40 -18.70 6.65 -7.60
N ALA A 41 -18.47 5.69 -6.72
CA ALA A 41 -19.22 5.50 -5.49
C ALA A 41 -18.66 6.38 -4.37
N THR A 42 -17.37 6.26 -4.08
CA THR A 42 -16.67 7.03 -3.06
C THR A 42 -15.25 7.34 -3.48
N ARG A 43 -14.60 8.22 -2.73
CA ARG A 43 -13.18 8.54 -2.91
C ARG A 43 -12.46 8.58 -1.56
N TYR A 44 -11.25 8.06 -1.55
CA TYR A 44 -10.31 8.22 -0.46
C TYR A 44 -9.05 8.91 -0.99
N ILE A 45 -8.45 9.82 -0.22
CA ILE A 45 -7.27 10.58 -0.61
C ILE A 45 -6.22 10.41 0.49
N ARG A 46 -5.03 9.98 0.09
CA ARG A 46 -3.85 9.98 0.93
C ARG A 46 -2.99 11.17 0.53
N ALA A 47 -2.94 12.18 1.41
CA ALA A 47 -2.15 13.39 1.18
C ALA A 47 -0.65 13.08 1.20
N ASP A 48 0.13 13.84 0.42
CA ASP A 48 1.59 13.75 0.33
C ASP A 48 2.10 12.33 0.10
N ALA A 49 1.45 11.57 -0.77
CA ALA A 49 1.77 10.17 -1.04
C ALA A 49 1.75 9.85 -2.53
N ALA A 50 2.58 8.87 -2.93
CA ALA A 50 2.60 8.29 -4.26
C ALA A 50 2.61 6.75 -4.16
N GLN A 51 2.27 6.05 -5.26
CA GLN A 51 2.47 4.60 -5.30
C GLN A 51 3.96 4.27 -5.17
N GLY A 52 4.29 3.36 -4.26
CA GLY A 52 5.65 2.85 -4.06
C GLY A 52 6.00 1.68 -4.99
N GLU A 53 5.00 1.02 -5.56
CA GLU A 53 5.17 -0.11 -6.48
C GLU A 53 4.04 -0.13 -7.49
N SER A 54 4.38 0.00 -8.76
CA SER A 54 3.42 0.03 -9.88
C SER A 54 3.13 -1.34 -10.49
N ARG A 55 3.96 -2.36 -10.21
CA ARG A 55 3.74 -3.72 -10.72
C ARG A 55 2.55 -4.38 -10.04
N SER A 56 1.97 -5.40 -10.68
CA SER A 56 0.73 -6.05 -10.22
C SER A 56 0.81 -6.62 -8.81
N HIS A 57 1.97 -7.12 -8.39
CA HIS A 57 2.16 -7.67 -7.03
C HIS A 57 2.19 -6.60 -5.92
N GLY A 58 2.28 -5.31 -6.28
CA GLY A 58 2.19 -4.21 -5.31
C GLY A 58 0.79 -4.04 -4.71
N PHE A 59 -0.25 -4.42 -5.43
CA PHE A 59 -1.62 -4.33 -4.93
C PHE A 59 -2.14 -5.71 -4.52
N PHE A 60 -2.85 -5.77 -3.40
CA PHE A 60 -3.61 -6.95 -3.02
C PHE A 60 -4.92 -6.56 -2.33
N TYR A 61 -6.03 -7.14 -2.79
CA TYR A 61 -7.32 -7.06 -2.10
C TYR A 61 -7.65 -8.42 -1.48
N LYS A 62 -7.80 -8.45 -0.16
CA LYS A 62 -8.24 -9.62 0.60
C LYS A 62 -9.72 -9.48 0.91
N PRO A 63 -10.63 -10.12 0.15
CA PRO A 63 -12.06 -10.09 0.46
C PRO A 63 -12.34 -10.90 1.74
N HIS A 64 -13.27 -10.39 2.55
CA HIS A 64 -13.89 -11.09 3.66
C HIS A 64 -15.31 -11.52 3.32
N THR A 65 -16.04 -10.66 2.61
CA THR A 65 -17.37 -10.90 2.05
C THR A 65 -17.43 -10.35 0.63
N ALA A 66 -18.59 -10.42 -0.03
CA ALA A 66 -18.78 -9.85 -1.35
C ALA A 66 -18.60 -8.30 -1.39
N SER A 67 -18.85 -7.62 -0.25
CA SER A 67 -18.76 -6.15 -0.15
C SER A 67 -17.72 -5.64 0.82
N GLU A 68 -17.00 -6.52 1.50
CA GLU A 68 -16.01 -6.14 2.52
C GLU A 68 -14.66 -6.81 2.29
N GLY A 69 -13.60 -6.11 2.63
CA GLY A 69 -12.24 -6.64 2.55
C GLY A 69 -11.19 -5.63 2.96
N VAL A 70 -9.94 -6.01 2.78
CA VAL A 70 -8.79 -5.16 3.06
C VAL A 70 -7.92 -5.04 1.82
N ILE A 71 -7.60 -3.81 1.45
CA ILE A 71 -6.61 -3.48 0.43
C ILE A 71 -5.26 -3.33 1.13
N GLY A 72 -4.19 -3.81 0.51
CA GLY A 72 -2.80 -3.46 0.80
C GLY A 72 -2.14 -2.88 -0.44
N LEU A 73 -1.43 -1.75 -0.29
CA LEU A 73 -0.72 -1.09 -1.36
C LEU A 73 0.57 -0.45 -0.83
N PRO A 74 1.74 -0.71 -1.45
CA PRO A 74 2.96 0.05 -1.17
C PRO A 74 2.79 1.51 -1.55
N VAL A 75 3.18 2.38 -0.63
CA VAL A 75 3.16 3.83 -0.82
C VAL A 75 4.49 4.44 -0.39
N LEU A 76 4.84 5.53 -1.05
CA LEU A 76 5.89 6.46 -0.65
C LEU A 76 5.19 7.69 -0.11
N GLY A 77 5.49 8.08 1.11
CA GLY A 77 4.92 9.26 1.76
C GLY A 77 6.02 10.16 2.30
N ALA A 78 5.63 11.33 2.78
CA ALA A 78 6.53 12.16 3.56
C ALA A 78 6.99 11.38 4.79
N ASP A 79 8.29 11.44 5.07
CA ASP A 79 8.83 10.91 6.32
C ASP A 79 8.43 11.88 7.44
N GLU A 80 7.56 11.44 8.33
CA GLU A 80 7.05 12.27 9.44
C GLU A 80 8.12 12.59 10.50
N ARG A 81 9.37 12.11 10.31
CA ARG A 81 10.46 12.36 11.24
C ARG A 81 11.07 13.74 11.02
N PRO A 82 11.33 14.51 12.10
CA PRO A 82 12.01 15.80 12.02
C PRO A 82 13.36 15.67 11.30
N GLY A 83 13.56 16.46 10.24
CA GLY A 83 14.81 16.53 9.48
C GLY A 83 15.01 15.45 8.41
N SER A 84 14.05 14.56 8.18
CA SER A 84 14.10 13.63 7.04
C SER A 84 13.56 14.30 5.78
N SER A 85 14.35 14.27 4.70
CA SER A 85 13.94 14.71 3.35
C SER A 85 13.68 13.52 2.41
N ARG A 86 13.77 12.28 2.91
CA ARG A 86 13.56 11.08 2.09
C ARG A 86 12.14 10.57 2.23
N PRO A 87 11.50 10.12 1.12
CA PRO A 87 10.22 9.45 1.20
C PRO A 87 10.32 8.19 2.07
N ALA A 88 9.37 7.99 2.97
CA ALA A 88 9.25 6.78 3.75
C ALA A 88 8.47 5.74 2.94
N ALA A 89 9.07 4.56 2.74
CA ALA A 89 8.37 3.42 2.14
C ALA A 89 7.52 2.72 3.19
N SER A 90 6.28 2.44 2.85
CA SER A 90 5.35 1.69 3.71
C SER A 90 4.34 0.90 2.87
N VAL A 91 3.65 -0.03 3.49
CA VAL A 91 2.45 -0.64 2.93
C VAL A 91 1.25 -0.06 3.65
N LEU A 92 0.43 0.69 2.92
CA LEU A 92 -0.84 1.24 3.37
C LEU A 92 -1.91 0.14 3.36
N TYR A 93 -2.73 0.10 4.39
CA TYR A 93 -3.89 -0.79 4.47
C TYR A 93 -5.17 0.02 4.59
N LEU A 94 -6.13 -0.30 3.71
CA LEU A 94 -7.46 0.31 3.69
C LEU A 94 -8.52 -0.77 3.86
N ARG A 95 -9.51 -0.52 4.71
CA ARG A 95 -10.74 -1.32 4.76
C ARG A 95 -11.66 -0.87 3.65
N ASN A 96 -12.16 -1.81 2.88
CA ASN A 96 -13.32 -1.60 2.02
C ASN A 96 -14.56 -2.10 2.74
N SER A 97 -15.58 -1.25 2.85
CA SER A 97 -16.93 -1.62 3.29
C SER A 97 -17.94 -1.00 2.34
N ALA A 98 -18.56 -1.81 1.50
CA ALA A 98 -19.52 -1.40 0.48
C ALA A 98 -19.04 -0.23 -0.40
N LEU A 99 -17.77 -0.32 -0.87
CA LEU A 99 -17.05 0.68 -1.67
C LEU A 99 -16.60 1.93 -0.87
N THR A 100 -16.85 2.02 0.42
CA THR A 100 -16.25 3.05 1.28
C THR A 100 -14.89 2.57 1.77
N LEU A 101 -13.84 3.33 1.44
CA LEU A 101 -12.49 3.05 1.87
C LEU A 101 -12.16 3.84 3.14
N THR A 102 -11.68 3.14 4.17
CA THR A 102 -11.25 3.73 5.44
C THR A 102 -9.84 3.27 5.75
N GLU A 103 -8.98 4.20 6.14
CA GLU A 103 -7.61 3.88 6.49
C GLU A 103 -7.53 3.05 7.78
N LEU A 104 -6.78 1.96 7.70
CA LEU A 104 -6.41 1.12 8.83
C LEU A 104 -5.02 1.48 9.37
N GLY A 105 -4.24 2.24 8.60
CA GLY A 105 -2.85 2.61 8.89
C GLY A 105 -1.86 1.94 7.95
N ALA A 106 -0.58 2.04 8.28
CA ALA A 106 0.51 1.52 7.46
C ALA A 106 1.56 0.79 8.28
N LEU A 107 2.23 -0.18 7.63
CA LEU A 107 3.44 -0.81 8.14
C LEU A 107 4.62 -0.22 7.37
N ALA A 108 5.49 0.52 8.06
CA ALA A 108 6.58 1.27 7.45
C ALA A 108 7.92 0.53 7.53
N ALA A 109 8.79 0.76 6.54
CA ALA A 109 10.19 0.35 6.60
C ALA A 109 10.91 1.09 7.74
N ARG A 110 11.86 0.43 8.39
CA ARG A 110 12.74 1.12 9.35
C ARG A 110 13.75 1.99 8.60
N PRO A 111 14.00 3.19 9.11
CA PRO A 111 15.12 3.98 8.61
C PRO A 111 16.43 3.31 9.00
N GLY A 112 17.33 3.22 8.04
CA GLY A 112 18.68 2.71 8.26
C GLY A 112 19.53 3.02 7.04
N PRO A 113 20.86 2.87 7.14
CA PRO A 113 21.67 2.82 5.93
C PRO A 113 21.15 1.66 5.08
N ALA A 114 20.95 1.90 3.79
CA ALA A 114 20.68 0.80 2.88
C ALA A 114 21.88 -0.17 2.98
N PRO A 115 21.64 -1.49 3.14
CA PRO A 115 22.73 -2.44 3.13
C PRO A 115 23.45 -2.30 1.79
N ASP A 116 24.78 -2.21 1.83
CA ASP A 116 25.59 -2.25 0.62
C ASP A 116 25.60 -3.70 0.11
N ASP A 117 24.67 -3.98 -0.77
CA ASP A 117 24.57 -5.27 -1.49
C ASP A 117 25.29 -5.22 -2.83
N GLY A 118 26.14 -4.21 -3.06
CA GLY A 118 26.79 -3.96 -4.34
C GLY A 118 25.78 -3.58 -5.43
N CYS A 119 24.64 -3.05 -5.05
CA CYS A 119 23.58 -2.61 -5.97
C CYS A 119 22.98 -3.72 -6.84
N ARG A 120 23.10 -4.98 -6.45
CA ARG A 120 22.62 -6.11 -7.27
C ARG A 120 21.10 -6.27 -7.17
N ALA A 121 20.53 -6.11 -5.97
CA ALA A 121 19.10 -6.17 -5.74
C ALA A 121 18.50 -4.78 -5.50
N SER A 122 19.21 -3.89 -4.81
CA SER A 122 18.69 -2.60 -4.37
C SER A 122 18.62 -1.55 -5.48
N CYS A 123 19.52 -1.59 -6.48
CA CYS A 123 19.51 -0.59 -7.54
C CYS A 123 18.39 -0.76 -8.55
N VAL A 124 17.93 -1.99 -8.75
CA VAL A 124 16.92 -2.31 -9.78
C VAL A 124 15.56 -2.61 -9.14
N ASP A 125 15.54 -3.17 -7.94
CA ASP A 125 14.35 -3.75 -7.33
C ASP A 125 14.05 -3.28 -5.91
N TRP A 126 14.72 -2.26 -5.41
CA TRP A 126 14.45 -1.77 -4.05
C TRP A 126 12.98 -1.38 -3.86
N TYR A 127 12.41 -0.73 -4.86
CA TYR A 127 10.97 -0.43 -4.88
C TYR A 127 10.12 -1.64 -5.28
N GLY A 128 10.65 -2.56 -6.06
CA GLY A 128 9.94 -3.75 -6.52
C GLY A 128 9.78 -4.85 -5.49
N ASN A 129 10.36 -4.72 -4.31
CA ASN A 129 10.22 -5.67 -3.21
C ASN A 129 9.28 -5.19 -2.10
N ALA A 130 8.50 -4.14 -2.34
CA ALA A 130 7.47 -3.74 -1.40
C ALA A 130 6.12 -4.34 -1.82
N ARG A 131 5.48 -5.10 -0.93
CA ARG A 131 4.15 -5.66 -1.18
C ARG A 131 3.42 -6.05 0.10
N PRO A 132 2.08 -5.98 0.11
CA PRO A 132 1.27 -6.57 1.16
C PRO A 132 1.24 -8.10 1.01
N LEU A 133 1.20 -8.80 2.12
CA LEU A 133 1.03 -10.24 2.16
C LEU A 133 -0.07 -10.60 3.16
N PHE A 134 -0.99 -11.48 2.74
CA PHE A 134 -2.05 -12.02 3.59
C PHE A 134 -1.92 -13.54 3.61
N LEU A 135 -1.41 -14.07 4.71
CA LEU A 135 -1.13 -15.50 4.87
C LEU A 135 -1.80 -16.04 6.14
N GLN A 136 -2.63 -17.08 6.00
CA GLN A 136 -3.26 -17.75 7.13
C GLN A 136 -3.93 -16.80 8.14
N GLY A 137 -4.68 -15.81 7.65
CA GLY A 137 -5.36 -14.82 8.49
C GLY A 137 -4.45 -13.73 9.08
N ARG A 138 -3.15 -13.76 8.79
CA ARG A 138 -2.15 -12.77 9.24
C ARG A 138 -1.86 -11.76 8.14
N VAL A 139 -1.45 -10.56 8.53
CA VAL A 139 -1.15 -9.45 7.64
C VAL A 139 0.33 -9.10 7.76
N PHE A 140 1.01 -8.98 6.62
CA PHE A 140 2.43 -8.61 6.57
C PHE A 140 2.69 -7.57 5.49
N ALA A 141 3.73 -6.77 5.72
CA ALA A 141 4.38 -5.96 4.71
C ALA A 141 5.78 -6.53 4.42
N LEU A 142 6.06 -6.83 3.16
CA LEU A 142 7.43 -7.01 2.68
C LEU A 142 7.96 -5.63 2.29
N LEU A 143 9.09 -5.24 2.80
CA LEU A 143 9.67 -3.90 2.62
C LEU A 143 11.18 -4.03 2.39
N GLY A 144 11.56 -4.32 1.14
CA GLY A 144 12.95 -4.56 0.79
C GLY A 144 13.52 -5.75 1.55
N TYR A 145 14.35 -5.50 2.54
CA TYR A 145 15.00 -6.53 3.39
C TYR A 145 14.28 -6.80 4.70
N GLU A 146 13.04 -6.36 4.84
CA GLU A 146 12.26 -6.56 6.06
C GLU A 146 10.92 -7.21 5.78
N VAL A 147 10.48 -8.08 6.67
CA VAL A 147 9.10 -8.56 6.77
C VAL A 147 8.53 -8.03 8.09
N VAL A 148 7.48 -7.25 7.98
CA VAL A 148 6.79 -6.65 9.12
C VAL A 148 5.42 -7.27 9.26
N GLU A 149 5.13 -7.88 10.40
CA GLU A 149 3.81 -8.40 10.73
C GLU A 149 3.00 -7.36 11.46
N GLY A 150 1.75 -7.18 11.01
CA GLY A 150 0.77 -6.34 11.66
C GLY A 150 -0.44 -7.12 12.16
N VAL A 151 -1.09 -6.59 13.17
CA VAL A 151 -2.39 -7.06 13.66
C VAL A 151 -3.42 -5.95 13.52
N LEU A 152 -4.62 -6.32 13.05
CA LEU A 152 -5.77 -5.41 13.05
C LEU A 152 -6.39 -5.41 14.44
N LYS A 153 -6.27 -4.30 15.15
CA LYS A 153 -6.83 -4.10 16.49
C LYS A 153 -7.49 -2.74 16.56
N GLU A 154 -8.74 -2.69 17.05
CA GLU A 154 -9.50 -1.43 17.24
C GLU A 154 -9.61 -0.59 15.95
N GLY A 155 -9.73 -1.25 14.79
CA GLY A 155 -9.82 -0.58 13.49
C GLY A 155 -8.52 -0.02 12.95
N GLN A 156 -7.37 -0.33 13.56
CA GLN A 156 -6.04 0.07 13.12
C GLN A 156 -5.11 -1.11 12.96
N ILE A 157 -4.16 -1.02 12.02
CA ILE A 157 -3.07 -1.98 11.92
C ILE A 157 -1.92 -1.51 12.79
N ARG A 158 -1.37 -2.43 13.60
CA ARG A 158 -0.21 -2.17 14.47
C ARG A 158 0.85 -3.22 14.24
N GLU A 159 2.12 -2.80 14.15
CA GLU A 159 3.25 -3.72 14.09
C GLU A 159 3.32 -4.57 15.36
N VAL A 160 3.47 -5.88 15.19
CA VAL A 160 3.66 -6.83 16.29
C VAL A 160 4.98 -7.57 16.19
N ARG A 161 5.53 -7.68 15.00
CA ARG A 161 6.78 -8.39 14.76
C ARG A 161 7.48 -7.86 13.52
N ARG A 162 8.81 -7.85 13.56
CA ARG A 162 9.67 -7.50 12.41
C ARG A 162 10.84 -8.47 12.33
N ILE A 163 11.15 -8.88 11.11
CA ILE A 163 12.32 -9.68 10.78
C ILE A 163 13.08 -8.94 9.69
N SER A 164 14.36 -8.67 9.93
CA SER A 164 15.29 -8.18 8.91
C SER A 164 16.17 -9.33 8.44
N TYR A 165 16.38 -9.41 7.15
CA TYR A 165 17.28 -10.33 6.48
C TYR A 165 18.32 -9.58 5.62
N ALA A 166 18.53 -8.30 5.95
CA ALA A 166 19.57 -7.50 5.32
C ALA A 166 20.94 -8.18 5.42
N PRO A 167 21.74 -8.15 4.36
CA PRO A 167 23.12 -8.66 4.41
C PRO A 167 23.89 -7.98 5.53
N THR A 168 24.57 -8.76 6.35
CA THR A 168 25.58 -8.22 7.29
C THR A 168 26.81 -7.86 6.49
N VAL A 169 27.18 -6.59 6.48
CA VAL A 169 28.48 -6.15 5.95
C VAL A 169 29.55 -6.82 6.81
N ARG A 170 30.36 -7.69 6.20
CA ARG A 170 31.54 -8.26 6.84
C ARG A 170 32.73 -7.34 6.64
#